data_0616a1d9f5af5535bc6747e02d3018b7
#
_entry.id   0616a1d9f5af5535bc6747e02d3018b7
#
_cell.length_a   1.000
_cell.length_b   1.000
_cell.length_c   1.000
_cell.angle_alpha   90.00
_cell.angle_beta   90.00
_cell.angle_gamma   90.00
#
_symmetry.space_group_name_H-M   'P 1'
#
loop_
_entity.id
_entity.type
_entity.pdbx_description
1 polymer ?
#
loop_
_entity_poly.entity_id
_entity_poly.type
_entity_poly.pdbx_seq_one_letter_code
_entity_poly.pdbx_strand_id
1 'polypeptide(L)'
;MCIRDSVFIDNDFVSPADAKMSIFDVGFVWGDTAYDVTSTWNNWFFMLEEHLDRFQKSVDRFQLKSPYNRDEIREICAECVQRSGHSNAYVKLQMSRGVLSNRTVDPRLSDSKFVAYAIPYVWIWGEDKCRNGANLYLSSFERVSSKAVDQRIKNYNRADLVQARFQALDEGCDDSILCGPDGYLTEGSGYNILLVKNGKVASPDHNVLEGVTRGVVSELCTLEGIGFELRKIHPDELRDADEVFASTTAGGIMPVTRISNQPVANGEAGPLTRQLQTRYWEKREQGWHGTRIDEILKSPVRKTGTA
;
A
#
# COMPACT_ATOMS: atom_id res chain seq x y z
N MET A 1 -11.97 17.25 -4.13
CA MET A 1 -12.83 16.06 -4.30
C MET A 1 -13.79 16.36 -5.43
N CYS A 2 -13.81 15.54 -6.48
CA CYS A 2 -14.70 15.74 -7.61
C CYS A 2 -16.15 15.45 -7.23
N ILE A 3 -17.11 16.13 -7.90
CA ILE A 3 -18.56 15.94 -7.70
C ILE A 3 -19.03 14.50 -8.01
N ARG A 4 -18.19 13.68 -8.67
CA ARG A 4 -18.45 12.28 -9.04
C ARG A 4 -17.91 11.25 -8.04
N ASP A 5 -17.10 11.67 -7.06
CA ASP A 5 -16.57 10.74 -6.07
C ASP A 5 -17.73 10.18 -5.23
N SER A 6 -17.76 8.87 -5.06
CA SER A 6 -18.68 8.20 -4.15
C SER A 6 -17.91 7.27 -3.23
N VAL A 7 -18.42 7.10 -2.02
CA VAL A 7 -17.88 6.21 -1.00
C VAL A 7 -18.90 5.13 -0.71
N PHE A 8 -18.49 3.89 -0.78
CA PHE A 8 -19.30 2.78 -0.31
C PHE A 8 -19.13 2.64 1.21
N ILE A 9 -20.21 2.82 1.94
CA ILE A 9 -20.29 2.71 3.40
C ILE A 9 -21.73 2.36 3.81
N ASP A 10 -21.88 1.56 4.87
CA ASP A 10 -23.20 1.19 5.41
C ASP A 10 -24.16 0.62 4.34
N ASN A 11 -23.66 -0.25 3.47
CA ASN A 11 -24.35 -0.94 2.35
C ASN A 11 -24.83 -0.03 1.20
N ASP A 12 -24.37 1.21 1.14
CA ASP A 12 -24.77 2.15 0.10
C ASP A 12 -23.61 3.00 -0.44
N PHE A 13 -23.79 3.56 -1.61
CA PHE A 13 -22.88 4.54 -2.21
C PHE A 13 -23.37 5.95 -1.88
N VAL A 14 -22.62 6.64 -1.05
CA VAL A 14 -22.94 7.99 -0.59
C VAL A 14 -21.96 9.03 -1.14
N SER A 15 -22.30 10.31 -1.05
CA SER A 15 -21.34 11.38 -1.34
C SER A 15 -20.20 11.37 -0.30
N PRO A 16 -19.00 11.85 -0.64
CA PRO A 16 -17.91 11.97 0.34
C PRO A 16 -18.26 12.82 1.56
N ALA A 17 -19.17 13.79 1.41
CA ALA A 17 -19.63 14.64 2.51
C ALA A 17 -20.53 13.88 3.50
N ASP A 18 -21.21 12.85 3.02
CA ASP A 18 -22.13 12.01 3.81
C ASP A 18 -21.46 10.74 4.34
N ALA A 19 -20.27 10.39 3.85
CA ALA A 19 -19.48 9.26 4.33
C ALA A 19 -18.92 9.57 5.73
N LYS A 20 -19.66 9.17 6.77
CA LYS A 20 -19.34 9.48 8.17
C LYS A 20 -19.13 8.20 8.97
N MET A 21 -18.14 8.24 9.86
CA MET A 21 -17.92 7.20 10.86
C MET A 21 -18.18 7.77 12.26
N SER A 22 -18.66 6.91 13.15
CA SER A 22 -18.86 7.30 14.55
C SER A 22 -17.52 7.64 15.21
N ILE A 23 -17.51 8.69 16.04
CA ILE A 23 -16.36 9.01 16.91
C ILE A 23 -16.11 7.92 17.95
N PHE A 24 -17.06 7.00 18.18
CA PHE A 24 -16.92 5.84 19.06
C PHE A 24 -16.47 4.58 18.32
N ASP A 25 -16.19 4.66 17.03
CA ASP A 25 -15.63 3.55 16.27
C ASP A 25 -14.22 3.25 16.76
N VAL A 26 -13.97 2.02 17.16
CA VAL A 26 -12.67 1.60 17.73
C VAL A 26 -11.57 1.65 16.69
N GLY A 27 -11.91 1.57 15.40
CA GLY A 27 -10.96 1.82 14.33
C GLY A 27 -10.42 3.25 14.34
N PHE A 28 -11.24 4.23 14.75
CA PHE A 28 -10.81 5.61 14.96
C PHE A 28 -10.11 5.78 16.32
N VAL A 29 -10.68 5.24 17.40
CA VAL A 29 -10.21 5.49 18.78
C VAL A 29 -8.89 4.75 19.09
N TRP A 30 -8.72 3.51 18.58
CA TRP A 30 -7.58 2.64 18.89
C TRP A 30 -6.73 2.28 17.67
N GLY A 31 -7.08 2.74 16.47
CA GLY A 31 -6.42 2.33 15.24
C GLY A 31 -6.72 0.88 14.83
N ASP A 32 -7.80 0.26 15.36
CA ASP A 32 -8.17 -1.12 15.08
C ASP A 32 -8.91 -1.23 13.72
N THR A 33 -8.12 -1.00 12.67
CA THR A 33 -8.59 -0.96 11.28
C THR A 33 -7.57 -1.65 10.38
N ALA A 34 -8.03 -2.63 9.61
CA ALA A 34 -7.30 -3.19 8.48
C ALA A 34 -7.69 -2.45 7.20
N TYR A 35 -6.75 -2.29 6.27
CA TYR A 35 -7.03 -1.70 4.96
C TYR A 35 -6.15 -2.31 3.87
N ASP A 36 -6.56 -2.14 2.64
CA ASP A 36 -5.69 -2.37 1.50
C ASP A 36 -5.90 -1.28 0.44
N VAL A 37 -4.99 -1.25 -0.52
CA VAL A 37 -5.04 -0.34 -1.64
C VAL A 37 -4.66 -1.11 -2.89
N THR A 38 -5.59 -1.16 -3.84
CA THR A 38 -5.31 -1.55 -5.21
C THR A 38 -5.39 -0.33 -6.12
N SER A 39 -5.04 -0.48 -7.38
CA SER A 39 -5.11 0.62 -8.35
C SER A 39 -5.53 0.12 -9.71
N THR A 40 -6.18 1.01 -10.47
CA THR A 40 -6.45 0.74 -11.87
C THR A 40 -5.52 1.55 -12.78
N TRP A 41 -5.31 1.05 -13.99
CA TRP A 41 -4.65 1.73 -15.10
C TRP A 41 -5.37 1.35 -16.39
N ASN A 42 -5.82 2.31 -17.14
CA ASN A 42 -6.64 2.09 -18.34
C ASN A 42 -7.87 1.18 -18.09
N ASN A 43 -8.57 1.36 -16.97
CA ASN A 43 -9.70 0.53 -16.51
C ASN A 43 -9.37 -0.94 -16.22
N TRP A 44 -8.10 -1.26 -15.96
CA TRP A 44 -7.69 -2.57 -15.48
C TRP A 44 -7.18 -2.47 -14.06
N PHE A 45 -7.75 -3.25 -13.15
CA PHE A 45 -7.12 -3.45 -11.84
C PHE A 45 -5.80 -4.17 -12.02
N PHE A 46 -4.78 -3.74 -11.31
CA PHE A 46 -3.49 -4.40 -11.28
C PHE A 46 -3.33 -5.23 -10.00
N MET A 47 -3.05 -6.53 -10.14
CA MET A 47 -2.85 -7.47 -9.02
C MET A 47 -4.03 -7.47 -8.03
N LEU A 48 -5.27 -7.41 -8.53
CA LEU A 48 -6.46 -7.28 -7.68
C LEU A 48 -6.57 -8.44 -6.68
N GLU A 49 -6.35 -9.66 -7.13
CA GLU A 49 -6.53 -10.85 -6.30
C GLU A 49 -5.51 -10.90 -5.15
N GLU A 50 -4.26 -10.53 -5.39
CA GLU A 50 -3.21 -10.45 -4.38
C GLU A 50 -3.49 -9.35 -3.34
N HIS A 51 -4.09 -8.23 -3.77
CA HIS A 51 -4.55 -7.19 -2.86
C HIS A 51 -5.72 -7.67 -2.00
N LEU A 52 -6.69 -8.38 -2.57
CA LEU A 52 -7.81 -8.96 -1.83
C LEU A 52 -7.34 -10.06 -0.87
N ASP A 53 -6.39 -10.90 -1.26
CA ASP A 53 -5.77 -11.91 -0.39
C ASP A 53 -5.08 -11.27 0.81
N ARG A 54 -4.30 -10.21 0.58
CA ARG A 54 -3.63 -9.49 1.67
C ARG A 54 -4.61 -8.78 2.59
N PHE A 55 -5.66 -8.20 2.01
CA PHE A 55 -6.74 -7.58 2.79
C PHE A 55 -7.42 -8.63 3.68
N GLN A 56 -7.82 -9.78 3.12
CA GLN A 56 -8.44 -10.86 3.88
C GLN A 56 -7.52 -11.36 5.00
N LYS A 57 -6.24 -11.59 4.72
CA LYS A 57 -5.25 -11.97 5.74
C LYS A 57 -5.15 -10.93 6.87
N SER A 58 -5.26 -9.63 6.55
CA SER A 58 -5.25 -8.56 7.55
C SER A 58 -6.53 -8.56 8.39
N VAL A 59 -7.69 -8.73 7.76
CA VAL A 59 -9.00 -8.87 8.42
C VAL A 59 -9.01 -10.05 9.38
N ASP A 60 -8.53 -11.22 8.94
CA ASP A 60 -8.50 -12.46 9.74
C ASP A 60 -7.56 -12.33 10.95
N ARG A 61 -6.36 -11.76 10.76
CA ARG A 61 -5.38 -11.57 11.84
C ARG A 61 -5.88 -10.59 12.90
N PHE A 62 -6.60 -9.56 12.53
CA PHE A 62 -7.26 -8.64 13.45
C PHE A 62 -8.59 -9.20 13.99
N GLN A 63 -9.00 -10.40 13.54
CA GLN A 63 -10.28 -11.01 13.91
C GLN A 63 -11.47 -10.07 13.66
N LEU A 64 -11.43 -9.32 12.54
CA LEU A 64 -12.54 -8.48 12.10
C LEU A 64 -13.57 -9.36 11.39
N LYS A 65 -14.83 -8.96 11.45
CA LYS A 65 -15.93 -9.70 10.82
C LYS A 65 -16.35 -8.96 9.57
N SER A 66 -15.96 -9.44 8.38
CA SER A 66 -16.43 -8.84 7.13
C SER A 66 -17.92 -9.11 6.93
N PRO A 67 -18.74 -8.07 6.66
CA PRO A 67 -20.12 -8.26 6.25
C PRO A 67 -20.26 -8.68 4.78
N TYR A 68 -19.14 -8.69 4.02
CA TYR A 68 -19.09 -9.04 2.60
C TYR A 68 -18.13 -10.19 2.37
N ASN A 69 -18.48 -11.05 1.42
CA ASN A 69 -17.56 -12.05 0.89
C ASN A 69 -16.60 -11.42 -0.13
N ARG A 70 -15.62 -12.20 -0.59
CA ARG A 70 -14.57 -11.74 -1.52
C ARG A 70 -15.14 -11.18 -2.82
N ASP A 71 -16.12 -11.87 -3.41
CA ASP A 71 -16.68 -11.48 -4.70
C ASP A 71 -17.49 -10.19 -4.58
N GLU A 72 -18.23 -10.01 -3.49
CA GLU A 72 -18.92 -8.76 -3.19
C GLU A 72 -17.94 -7.59 -3.00
N ILE A 73 -16.83 -7.79 -2.30
CA ILE A 73 -15.78 -6.75 -2.14
C ILE A 73 -15.18 -6.40 -3.50
N ARG A 74 -14.94 -7.39 -4.35
CA ARG A 74 -14.44 -7.21 -5.71
C ARG A 74 -15.38 -6.37 -6.57
N GLU A 75 -16.68 -6.66 -6.53
CA GLU A 75 -17.72 -5.90 -7.21
C GLU A 75 -17.81 -4.45 -6.69
N ILE A 76 -17.81 -4.26 -5.37
CA ILE A 76 -17.83 -2.94 -4.74
C ILE A 76 -16.62 -2.11 -5.21
N CYS A 77 -15.42 -2.68 -5.25
CA CYS A 77 -14.23 -2.00 -5.75
C CYS A 77 -14.39 -1.58 -7.22
N ALA A 78 -14.92 -2.47 -8.08
CA ALA A 78 -15.17 -2.18 -9.49
C ALA A 78 -16.21 -1.07 -9.66
N GLU A 79 -17.28 -1.10 -8.88
CA GLU A 79 -18.32 -0.06 -8.90
C GLU A 79 -17.81 1.28 -8.38
N CYS A 80 -16.94 1.30 -7.36
CA CYS A 80 -16.26 2.53 -6.92
C CYS A 80 -15.50 3.19 -8.08
N VAL A 81 -14.74 2.41 -8.86
CA VAL A 81 -14.01 2.96 -10.01
C VAL A 81 -14.97 3.44 -11.10
N GLN A 82 -15.98 2.65 -11.44
CA GLN A 82 -16.97 3.03 -12.45
C GLN A 82 -17.68 4.35 -12.10
N ARG A 83 -18.12 4.51 -10.84
CA ARG A 83 -18.78 5.73 -10.34
C ARG A 83 -17.85 6.93 -10.32
N SER A 84 -16.57 6.73 -9.99
CA SER A 84 -15.60 7.82 -9.96
C SER A 84 -15.30 8.40 -11.35
N GLY A 85 -15.48 7.61 -12.40
CA GLY A 85 -15.19 7.98 -13.78
C GLY A 85 -13.68 8.07 -14.10
N HIS A 86 -12.81 7.60 -13.20
CA HIS A 86 -11.36 7.60 -13.40
C HIS A 86 -10.88 6.26 -13.96
N SER A 87 -10.30 6.25 -15.17
CA SER A 87 -9.68 5.07 -15.75
C SER A 87 -8.41 4.64 -15.00
N ASN A 88 -7.69 5.64 -14.46
CA ASN A 88 -6.54 5.47 -13.60
C ASN A 88 -6.93 5.90 -12.18
N ALA A 89 -7.16 4.94 -11.31
CA ALA A 89 -7.69 5.17 -9.97
C ALA A 89 -6.83 4.50 -8.89
N TYR A 90 -6.83 5.14 -7.73
CA TYR A 90 -6.38 4.59 -6.45
C TYR A 90 -7.62 4.13 -5.70
N VAL A 91 -7.72 2.84 -5.44
CA VAL A 91 -8.90 2.23 -4.82
C VAL A 91 -8.53 1.76 -3.43
N LYS A 92 -9.17 2.34 -2.43
CA LYS A 92 -8.94 1.98 -1.04
C LYS A 92 -10.12 1.21 -0.50
N LEU A 93 -9.84 0.13 0.19
CA LEU A 93 -10.78 -0.67 0.96
C LEU A 93 -10.28 -0.76 2.39
N GLN A 94 -11.20 -0.67 3.35
CA GLN A 94 -10.88 -0.69 4.77
C GLN A 94 -11.98 -1.37 5.58
N MET A 95 -11.57 -2.03 6.65
CA MET A 95 -12.44 -2.68 7.62
C MET A 95 -12.11 -2.16 9.00
N SER A 96 -13.01 -1.41 9.59
CA SER A 96 -12.93 -0.98 10.97
C SER A 96 -13.59 -2.01 11.89
N ARG A 97 -13.14 -2.10 13.14
CA ARG A 97 -13.81 -2.90 14.17
C ARG A 97 -15.25 -2.42 14.42
N GLY A 98 -15.55 -1.13 14.20
CA GLY A 98 -16.84 -0.54 14.46
C GLY A 98 -17.05 -0.12 15.92
N VAL A 99 -18.29 0.15 16.26
CA VAL A 99 -18.67 0.57 17.61
C VAL A 99 -18.91 -0.67 18.47
N LEU A 100 -18.37 -0.67 19.69
CA LEU A 100 -18.61 -1.74 20.65
C LEU A 100 -20.03 -1.66 21.21
N SER A 101 -20.73 -2.77 21.20
CA SER A 101 -22.08 -2.87 21.77
C SER A 101 -22.05 -2.90 23.30
N ASN A 102 -23.15 -2.51 23.93
CA ASN A 102 -23.40 -2.66 25.38
C ASN A 102 -22.35 -2.01 26.31
N ARG A 103 -21.66 -0.93 25.87
CA ARG A 103 -20.64 -0.22 26.67
C ARG A 103 -19.56 -1.15 27.22
N THR A 104 -19.24 -2.23 26.52
CA THR A 104 -18.18 -3.17 26.84
C THR A 104 -16.84 -2.72 26.23
N VAL A 105 -15.75 -3.30 26.74
CA VAL A 105 -14.42 -3.24 26.09
C VAL A 105 -14.06 -4.54 25.38
N ASP A 106 -14.99 -5.51 25.30
CA ASP A 106 -14.76 -6.77 24.60
C ASP A 106 -14.84 -6.54 23.07
N PRO A 107 -13.71 -6.63 22.34
CA PRO A 107 -13.67 -6.35 20.91
C PRO A 107 -14.46 -7.34 20.05
N ARG A 108 -14.88 -8.48 20.61
CA ARG A 108 -15.72 -9.47 19.92
C ARG A 108 -17.16 -9.02 19.79
N LEU A 109 -17.57 -8.06 20.59
CA LEU A 109 -18.94 -7.48 20.65
C LEU A 109 -18.99 -6.17 19.87
N SER A 110 -18.62 -6.23 18.60
CA SER A 110 -18.62 -5.09 17.68
C SER A 110 -19.21 -5.47 16.33
N ASP A 111 -19.75 -4.48 15.64
CA ASP A 111 -20.20 -4.61 14.25
C ASP A 111 -19.17 -3.94 13.34
N SER A 112 -18.32 -4.77 12.72
CA SER A 112 -17.27 -4.29 11.81
C SER A 112 -17.89 -3.52 10.64
N LYS A 113 -17.24 -2.41 10.25
CA LYS A 113 -17.68 -1.57 9.14
C LYS A 113 -16.71 -1.64 7.98
N PHE A 114 -17.24 -1.95 6.82
CA PHE A 114 -16.49 -1.91 5.57
C PHE A 114 -16.72 -0.58 4.86
N VAL A 115 -15.63 -0.01 4.33
CA VAL A 115 -15.65 1.22 3.54
C VAL A 115 -14.76 1.01 2.33
N ALA A 116 -15.23 1.44 1.15
CA ALA A 116 -14.43 1.46 -0.07
C ALA A 116 -14.67 2.74 -0.88
N TYR A 117 -13.63 3.19 -1.57
CA TYR A 117 -13.73 4.34 -2.46
C TYR A 117 -12.63 4.34 -3.51
N ALA A 118 -12.87 5.04 -4.61
CA ALA A 118 -11.88 5.30 -5.65
C ALA A 118 -11.66 6.80 -5.81
N ILE A 119 -10.39 7.19 -5.97
CA ILE A 119 -9.95 8.56 -6.25
C ILE A 119 -8.96 8.52 -7.43
N PRO A 120 -8.60 9.66 -8.07
CA PRO A 120 -7.55 9.67 -9.07
C PRO A 120 -6.29 8.95 -8.59
N TYR A 121 -5.56 8.34 -9.52
CA TYR A 121 -4.32 7.63 -9.18
C TYR A 121 -3.37 8.51 -8.37
N VAL A 122 -2.84 7.95 -7.29
CA VAL A 122 -1.97 8.67 -6.35
C VAL A 122 -0.51 8.34 -6.65
N TRP A 123 0.30 9.36 -6.82
CA TRP A 123 1.75 9.29 -6.81
C TRP A 123 2.24 9.74 -5.44
N ILE A 124 2.76 8.81 -4.63
CA ILE A 124 3.02 9.02 -3.19
C ILE A 124 3.98 10.19 -2.90
N TRP A 125 4.91 10.48 -3.82
CA TRP A 125 5.87 11.59 -3.73
C TRP A 125 5.65 12.66 -4.81
N GLY A 126 4.50 12.62 -5.52
CA GLY A 126 4.28 13.31 -6.78
C GLY A 126 4.90 12.56 -7.96
N GLU A 127 4.32 12.72 -9.15
CA GLU A 127 4.68 11.94 -10.33
C GLU A 127 6.15 12.11 -10.72
N ASP A 128 6.65 13.33 -10.70
CA ASP A 128 8.04 13.62 -11.07
C ASP A 128 9.04 12.87 -10.20
N LYS A 129 8.91 12.93 -8.87
CA LYS A 129 9.81 12.25 -7.95
C LYS A 129 9.68 10.72 -8.01
N CYS A 130 8.45 10.22 -8.20
CA CYS A 130 8.23 8.79 -8.39
C CYS A 130 8.88 8.27 -9.68
N ARG A 131 8.98 9.10 -10.71
CA ARG A 131 9.60 8.73 -11.98
C ARG A 131 11.11 8.96 -11.98
N ASN A 132 11.57 10.09 -11.47
CA ASN A 132 12.95 10.57 -11.69
C ASN A 132 13.86 10.39 -10.48
N GLY A 133 13.32 10.29 -9.29
CA GLY A 133 14.08 10.00 -8.08
C GLY A 133 13.69 10.91 -6.91
N ALA A 134 13.71 10.33 -5.72
CA ALA A 134 13.40 10.99 -4.47
C ALA A 134 14.62 11.02 -3.54
N ASN A 135 14.57 11.92 -2.56
CA ASN A 135 15.49 12.03 -1.45
C ASN A 135 14.81 11.52 -0.19
N LEU A 136 15.24 10.39 0.35
CA LEU A 136 14.66 9.79 1.54
C LEU A 136 15.55 10.03 2.76
N TYR A 137 14.93 10.31 3.90
CA TYR A 137 15.64 10.48 5.17
C TYR A 137 15.68 9.17 5.96
N LEU A 138 16.86 8.76 6.41
CA LEU A 138 16.99 7.67 7.36
C LEU A 138 16.63 8.18 8.75
N SER A 139 15.43 7.88 9.19
CA SER A 139 14.85 8.41 10.41
C SER A 139 15.50 7.84 11.68
N SER A 140 15.55 8.66 12.73
CA SER A 140 15.90 8.21 14.09
C SER A 140 14.72 7.54 14.82
N PHE A 141 13.49 7.66 14.31
CA PHE A 141 12.35 6.93 14.84
C PHE A 141 12.40 5.47 14.40
N GLU A 142 12.17 4.57 15.34
CA GLU A 142 12.11 3.13 15.06
C GLU A 142 10.72 2.74 14.57
N ARG A 143 10.69 1.77 13.66
CA ARG A 143 9.45 1.07 13.27
C ARG A 143 8.90 0.29 14.46
N VAL A 144 7.62 0.42 14.75
CA VAL A 144 6.96 -0.39 15.80
C VAL A 144 7.30 -1.88 15.58
N SER A 145 7.72 -2.54 16.68
CA SER A 145 8.10 -3.96 16.65
C SER A 145 6.95 -4.85 16.18
N SER A 146 7.22 -5.81 15.30
CA SER A 146 6.26 -6.86 14.92
C SER A 146 5.78 -7.72 16.08
N LYS A 147 6.44 -7.67 17.23
CA LYS A 147 5.96 -8.29 18.47
C LYS A 147 4.82 -7.52 19.14
N ALA A 148 4.72 -6.21 18.86
CA ALA A 148 3.63 -5.34 19.34
C ALA A 148 2.51 -5.24 18.34
N VAL A 149 2.85 -4.96 17.07
CA VAL A 149 1.90 -4.87 15.95
C VAL A 149 2.48 -5.63 14.77
N ASP A 150 1.84 -6.71 14.34
CA ASP A 150 2.30 -7.50 13.18
C ASP A 150 2.28 -6.65 11.90
N GLN A 151 3.46 -6.33 11.36
CA GLN A 151 3.61 -5.48 10.19
C GLN A 151 3.10 -6.12 8.89
N ARG A 152 2.84 -7.42 8.88
CA ARG A 152 2.18 -8.13 7.77
C ARG A 152 0.69 -7.80 7.69
N ILE A 153 0.11 -7.25 8.75
CA ILE A 153 -1.24 -6.67 8.75
C ILE A 153 -1.14 -5.23 8.23
N LYS A 154 -1.81 -4.94 7.12
CA LYS A 154 -1.89 -3.58 6.62
C LYS A 154 -2.94 -2.82 7.45
N ASN A 155 -2.47 -1.96 8.39
CA ASN A 155 -3.27 -1.39 9.46
C ASN A 155 -3.03 0.11 9.66
N TYR A 156 -3.80 0.75 10.55
CA TYR A 156 -3.75 2.19 10.85
C TYR A 156 -2.85 2.57 12.05
N ASN A 157 -2.14 1.64 12.66
CA ASN A 157 -1.14 1.95 13.67
C ASN A 157 0.13 2.49 12.98
N ARG A 158 0.16 3.79 12.71
CA ARG A 158 1.15 4.45 11.84
C ARG A 158 1.81 5.66 12.48
N ALA A 159 1.74 5.82 13.81
CA ALA A 159 2.27 7.00 14.48
C ALA A 159 3.80 7.14 14.28
N ASP A 160 4.52 6.02 14.30
CA ASP A 160 5.94 5.95 14.00
C ASP A 160 6.28 6.47 12.59
N LEU A 161 5.55 6.02 11.58
CA LEU A 161 5.71 6.44 10.19
C LEU A 161 5.37 7.93 9.99
N VAL A 162 4.37 8.44 10.72
CA VAL A 162 3.99 9.86 10.65
C VAL A 162 5.08 10.73 11.28
N GLN A 163 5.59 10.38 12.45
CA GLN A 163 6.68 11.12 13.12
C GLN A 163 7.96 11.10 12.29
N ALA A 164 8.33 9.95 11.74
CA ALA A 164 9.49 9.84 10.84
C ALA A 164 9.34 10.72 9.59
N ARG A 165 8.13 10.83 9.06
CA ARG A 165 7.84 11.69 7.91
C ARG A 165 7.98 13.17 8.26
N PHE A 166 7.52 13.63 9.42
CA PHE A 166 7.75 15.00 9.88
C PHE A 166 9.25 15.27 9.98
N GLN A 167 10.02 14.38 10.59
CA GLN A 167 11.48 14.50 10.66
C GLN A 167 12.11 14.64 9.28
N ALA A 168 11.70 13.81 8.32
CA ALA A 168 12.21 13.87 6.95
C ALA A 168 11.91 15.23 6.28
N LEU A 169 10.69 15.75 6.45
CA LEU A 169 10.29 17.04 5.89
C LEU A 169 11.05 18.21 6.52
N ASP A 170 11.29 18.16 7.83
CA ASP A 170 12.09 19.19 8.55
C ASP A 170 13.55 19.19 8.05
N GLU A 171 14.08 18.04 7.63
CA GLU A 171 15.42 17.89 7.04
C GLU A 171 15.45 18.15 5.51
N GLY A 172 14.34 18.60 4.93
CA GLY A 172 14.24 18.92 3.51
C GLY A 172 14.24 17.70 2.58
N CYS A 173 13.88 16.52 3.12
CA CYS A 173 13.72 15.28 2.36
C CYS A 173 12.26 15.03 1.96
N ASP A 174 12.02 14.12 1.02
CA ASP A 174 10.70 13.86 0.47
C ASP A 174 9.87 12.91 1.34
N ASP A 175 10.49 11.95 1.97
CA ASP A 175 9.89 10.97 2.88
C ASP A 175 10.98 10.27 3.71
N SER A 176 10.61 9.29 4.54
CA SER A 176 11.50 8.63 5.50
C SER A 176 11.59 7.12 5.32
N ILE A 177 12.76 6.56 5.62
CA ILE A 177 12.98 5.12 5.82
C ILE A 177 13.23 4.90 7.31
N LEU A 178 12.69 3.81 7.88
CA LEU A 178 12.85 3.46 9.28
C LEU A 178 13.65 2.18 9.44
N CYS A 179 14.35 2.10 10.58
CA CYS A 179 14.90 0.83 11.08
C CYS A 179 13.96 0.20 12.11
N GLY A 180 14.02 -1.10 12.25
CA GLY A 180 13.38 -1.83 13.32
C GLY A 180 14.15 -1.72 14.65
N PRO A 181 13.58 -2.23 15.76
CA PRO A 181 14.25 -2.23 17.07
C PRO A 181 15.56 -3.05 17.10
N ASP A 182 15.81 -3.85 16.09
CA ASP A 182 17.05 -4.61 15.92
C ASP A 182 18.10 -3.87 15.08
N GLY A 183 17.83 -2.62 14.71
CA GLY A 183 18.73 -1.74 13.96
C GLY A 183 18.80 -1.99 12.45
N TYR A 184 18.04 -2.96 11.92
CA TYR A 184 18.01 -3.23 10.48
C TYR A 184 16.91 -2.44 9.77
N LEU A 185 17.12 -2.17 8.48
CA LEU A 185 16.13 -1.48 7.65
C LEU A 185 14.80 -2.22 7.61
N THR A 186 13.73 -1.46 7.58
CA THR A 186 12.38 -1.96 7.41
C THR A 186 11.73 -1.37 6.16
N GLU A 187 10.91 -0.39 6.29
CA GLU A 187 10.12 0.21 5.23
C GLU A 187 9.91 1.71 5.45
N GLY A 188 9.32 2.39 4.47
CA GLY A 188 8.84 3.75 4.63
C GLY A 188 7.32 3.84 4.73
N SER A 189 6.82 5.05 4.74
CA SER A 189 5.40 5.34 4.91
C SER A 189 4.56 4.96 3.68
N GLY A 190 4.37 3.66 3.44
CA GLY A 190 3.52 3.12 2.37
C GLY A 190 4.28 2.57 1.17
N TYR A 191 5.56 2.26 1.34
CA TYR A 191 6.40 1.62 0.33
C TYR A 191 7.45 0.71 0.98
N ASN A 192 7.88 -0.32 0.25
CA ASN A 192 9.05 -1.10 0.60
C ASN A 192 10.29 -0.46 -0.01
N ILE A 193 11.44 -0.60 0.67
CA ILE A 193 12.73 -0.17 0.18
C ILE A 193 13.49 -1.36 -0.41
N LEU A 194 14.22 -1.12 -1.48
CA LEU A 194 15.08 -2.11 -2.16
C LEU A 194 16.40 -1.46 -2.53
N LEU A 195 17.45 -2.24 -2.53
CA LEU A 195 18.77 -1.81 -2.99
C LEU A 195 19.33 -2.77 -4.05
N VAL A 196 20.19 -2.23 -4.89
CA VAL A 196 20.97 -2.99 -5.86
C VAL A 196 22.43 -3.00 -5.43
N LYS A 197 23.04 -4.17 -5.42
CA LYS A 197 24.48 -4.34 -5.21
C LYS A 197 25.02 -5.45 -6.11
N ASN A 198 26.04 -5.14 -6.88
CA ASN A 198 26.66 -6.09 -7.83
C ASN A 198 25.62 -6.77 -8.76
N GLY A 199 24.67 -5.99 -9.28
CA GLY A 199 23.61 -6.46 -10.19
C GLY A 199 22.54 -7.34 -9.55
N LYS A 200 22.45 -7.43 -8.21
CA LYS A 200 21.43 -8.15 -7.48
C LYS A 200 20.55 -7.19 -6.68
N VAL A 201 19.26 -7.49 -6.61
CA VAL A 201 18.28 -6.74 -5.84
C VAL A 201 18.09 -7.39 -4.47
N ALA A 202 18.08 -6.60 -3.41
CA ALA A 202 17.74 -7.04 -2.06
C ALA A 202 16.66 -6.16 -1.43
N SER A 203 15.82 -6.74 -0.58
CA SER A 203 14.81 -6.02 0.20
C SER A 203 14.75 -6.59 1.63
N PRO A 204 14.40 -5.78 2.64
CA PRO A 204 14.20 -6.26 4.00
C PRO A 204 13.19 -7.41 4.08
N ASP A 205 13.49 -8.45 4.85
CA ASP A 205 12.71 -9.67 4.99
C ASP A 205 11.77 -9.68 6.20
N HIS A 206 11.96 -8.78 7.16
CA HIS A 206 11.22 -8.79 8.42
C HIS A 206 10.84 -7.39 8.89
N ASN A 207 9.86 -7.32 9.78
CA ASN A 207 9.30 -6.09 10.34
C ASN A 207 8.79 -5.10 9.27
N VAL A 208 8.30 -5.64 8.15
CA VAL A 208 7.81 -4.91 6.98
C VAL A 208 6.49 -5.49 6.49
N LEU A 209 5.74 -4.69 5.76
CA LEU A 209 4.59 -5.19 5.00
C LEU A 209 5.07 -6.06 3.83
N GLU A 210 4.42 -7.20 3.62
CA GLU A 210 4.59 -8.02 2.42
C GLU A 210 3.95 -7.30 1.21
N GLY A 211 4.73 -6.40 0.58
CA GLY A 211 4.23 -5.53 -0.49
C GLY A 211 3.86 -6.31 -1.75
N VAL A 212 2.64 -6.13 -2.28
CA VAL A 212 2.25 -6.72 -3.57
C VAL A 212 3.19 -6.23 -4.69
N THR A 213 3.46 -4.92 -4.75
CA THR A 213 4.41 -4.38 -5.74
C THR A 213 5.85 -4.90 -5.53
N ARG A 214 6.27 -5.17 -4.28
CA ARG A 214 7.55 -5.85 -4.02
C ARG A 214 7.57 -7.26 -4.61
N GLY A 215 6.46 -8.00 -4.51
CA GLY A 215 6.29 -9.29 -5.18
C GLY A 215 6.43 -9.19 -6.70
N VAL A 216 5.83 -8.16 -7.30
CA VAL A 216 5.97 -7.84 -8.73
C VAL A 216 7.43 -7.55 -9.10
N VAL A 217 8.19 -6.83 -8.27
CA VAL A 217 9.63 -6.61 -8.49
C VAL A 217 10.38 -7.93 -8.51
N SER A 218 10.10 -8.83 -7.57
CA SER A 218 10.73 -10.17 -7.54
C SER A 218 10.42 -10.98 -8.81
N GLU A 219 9.19 -10.92 -9.30
CA GLU A 219 8.79 -11.57 -10.55
C GLU A 219 9.52 -10.95 -11.76
N LEU A 220 9.56 -9.61 -11.84
CA LEU A 220 10.30 -8.92 -12.90
C LEU A 220 11.79 -9.28 -12.87
N CYS A 221 12.41 -9.34 -11.71
CA CYS A 221 13.80 -9.78 -11.57
C CYS A 221 13.99 -11.19 -12.12
N THR A 222 13.07 -12.11 -11.82
CA THR A 222 13.09 -13.48 -12.36
C THR A 222 12.98 -13.48 -13.90
N LEU A 223 12.07 -12.70 -14.46
CA LEU A 223 11.87 -12.60 -15.92
C LEU A 223 13.07 -12.01 -16.65
N GLU A 224 13.80 -11.08 -16.01
CA GLU A 224 14.98 -10.40 -16.58
C GLU A 224 16.30 -11.10 -16.19
N GLY A 225 16.27 -12.24 -15.49
CA GLY A 225 17.47 -12.97 -15.05
C GLY A 225 18.29 -12.24 -13.98
N ILE A 226 17.66 -11.34 -13.20
CA ILE A 226 18.26 -10.57 -12.13
C ILE A 226 18.11 -11.32 -10.80
N GLY A 227 19.16 -11.42 -10.01
CA GLY A 227 19.09 -12.02 -8.68
C GLY A 227 18.24 -11.16 -7.74
N PHE A 228 17.32 -11.78 -7.00
CA PHE A 228 16.49 -11.13 -5.98
C PHE A 228 16.56 -11.90 -4.67
N GLU A 229 16.73 -11.18 -3.56
CA GLU A 229 16.77 -11.80 -2.23
C GLU A 229 16.02 -10.96 -1.17
N LEU A 230 15.43 -11.65 -0.22
CA LEU A 230 14.89 -11.07 1.01
C LEU A 230 15.87 -11.40 2.13
N ARG A 231 16.38 -10.37 2.82
CA ARG A 231 17.33 -10.52 3.92
C ARG A 231 17.31 -9.33 4.86
N LYS A 232 17.97 -9.46 6.00
CA LYS A 232 18.29 -8.31 6.83
C LYS A 232 19.26 -7.39 6.07
N ILE A 233 18.99 -6.10 6.12
CA ILE A 233 19.79 -5.06 5.48
C ILE A 233 20.21 -4.05 6.56
N HIS A 234 21.52 -3.87 6.76
CA HIS A 234 22.01 -2.83 7.65
C HIS A 234 21.87 -1.45 6.98
N PRO A 235 21.51 -0.38 7.71
CA PRO A 235 21.30 0.94 7.11
C PRO A 235 22.56 1.50 6.40
N ASP A 236 23.76 1.12 6.82
CA ASP A 236 24.99 1.54 6.13
C ASP A 236 25.09 0.99 4.70
N GLU A 237 24.42 -0.13 4.40
CA GLU A 237 24.40 -0.68 3.03
C GLU A 237 23.73 0.27 2.01
N LEU A 238 22.86 1.20 2.47
CA LEU A 238 22.29 2.22 1.60
C LEU A 238 23.34 3.17 1.03
N ARG A 239 24.43 3.43 1.78
CA ARG A 239 25.54 4.28 1.33
C ARG A 239 26.42 3.59 0.31
N ASP A 240 26.57 2.25 0.46
CA ASP A 240 27.40 1.42 -0.39
C ASP A 240 26.64 0.82 -1.57
N ALA A 241 25.33 1.06 -1.67
CA ALA A 241 24.48 0.54 -2.72
C ALA A 241 24.87 1.15 -4.09
N ASP A 242 24.79 0.33 -5.13
CA ASP A 242 24.95 0.79 -6.50
C ASP A 242 23.72 1.58 -6.94
N GLU A 243 22.51 1.15 -6.49
CA GLU A 243 21.24 1.81 -6.69
C GLU A 243 20.32 1.57 -5.49
N VAL A 244 19.39 2.51 -5.24
CA VAL A 244 18.30 2.35 -4.27
C VAL A 244 17.00 2.71 -4.95
N PHE A 245 15.94 1.97 -4.66
CA PHE A 245 14.61 2.28 -5.14
C PHE A 245 13.53 1.81 -4.16
N ALA A 246 12.33 2.32 -4.32
CA ALA A 246 11.17 1.93 -3.54
C ALA A 246 10.11 1.29 -4.42
N SER A 247 9.20 0.52 -3.82
CA SER A 247 8.07 -0.10 -4.52
C SER A 247 6.75 0.08 -3.77
N THR A 248 5.71 0.50 -4.47
CA THR A 248 4.38 0.72 -3.92
C THR A 248 3.29 0.68 -4.99
N THR A 249 2.05 0.42 -4.61
CA THR A 249 0.87 0.56 -5.47
C THR A 249 0.68 2.02 -5.94
N ALA A 250 1.13 2.99 -5.14
CA ALA A 250 1.01 4.43 -5.38
C ALA A 250 2.28 5.04 -6.02
N GLY A 251 2.77 4.45 -7.09
CA GLY A 251 3.97 4.94 -7.80
C GLY A 251 4.73 3.86 -8.57
N GLY A 252 4.43 2.57 -8.33
CA GLY A 252 5.14 1.46 -8.97
C GLY A 252 6.55 1.29 -8.40
N ILE A 253 7.54 1.23 -9.29
CA ILE A 253 8.98 1.19 -8.98
C ILE A 253 9.50 2.62 -9.07
N MET A 254 10.08 3.12 -7.99
CA MET A 254 10.43 4.54 -7.82
C MET A 254 11.89 4.68 -7.42
N PRO A 255 12.74 5.31 -8.25
CA PRO A 255 14.14 5.53 -7.91
C PRO A 255 14.29 6.36 -6.62
N VAL A 256 15.34 6.06 -5.86
CA VAL A 256 15.81 6.86 -4.73
C VAL A 256 17.23 7.31 -5.06
N THR A 257 17.40 8.60 -5.26
CA THR A 257 18.68 9.16 -5.73
C THR A 257 19.50 9.78 -4.61
N ARG A 258 18.88 10.02 -3.45
CA ARG A 258 19.56 10.55 -2.26
C ARG A 258 19.03 9.87 -0.99
N ILE A 259 19.89 9.71 -0.01
CA ILE A 259 19.57 9.31 1.35
C ILE A 259 20.12 10.35 2.32
N SER A 260 19.27 10.96 3.14
CA SER A 260 19.62 12.03 4.10
C SER A 260 20.48 13.11 3.43
N ASN A 261 20.02 13.61 2.28
CA ASN A 261 20.67 14.62 1.45
C ASN A 261 22.00 14.18 0.78
N GLN A 262 22.50 12.97 1.04
CA GLN A 262 23.69 12.45 0.38
C GLN A 262 23.30 11.67 -0.89
N PRO A 263 24.03 11.80 -2.00
CA PRO A 263 23.73 11.07 -3.21
C PRO A 263 23.93 9.56 -3.00
N VAL A 264 23.03 8.76 -3.59
CA VAL A 264 23.23 7.33 -3.81
C VAL A 264 24.08 7.21 -5.07
N ALA A 265 25.23 6.56 -4.99
CA ALA A 265 26.20 6.46 -6.11
C ALA A 265 26.48 7.84 -6.76
N ASN A 266 26.04 8.06 -8.00
CA ASN A 266 26.20 9.33 -8.71
C ASN A 266 25.06 10.34 -8.51
N GLY A 267 24.04 10.01 -7.70
CA GLY A 267 22.88 10.87 -7.44
C GLY A 267 21.80 10.82 -8.52
N GLU A 268 21.87 9.85 -9.42
CA GLU A 268 20.89 9.61 -10.49
C GLU A 268 20.22 8.25 -10.34
N ALA A 269 19.08 8.07 -10.99
CA ALA A 269 18.40 6.76 -11.02
C ALA A 269 19.25 5.75 -11.81
N GLY A 270 19.63 4.67 -11.15
CA GLY A 270 20.51 3.67 -11.73
C GLY A 270 19.88 2.86 -12.88
N PRO A 271 20.71 2.23 -13.72
CA PRO A 271 20.25 1.56 -14.94
C PRO A 271 19.32 0.37 -14.67
N LEU A 272 19.58 -0.42 -13.63
CA LEU A 272 18.75 -1.58 -13.30
C LEU A 272 17.38 -1.13 -12.75
N THR A 273 17.35 -0.09 -11.91
CA THR A 273 16.11 0.53 -11.45
C THR A 273 15.29 1.06 -12.62
N ARG A 274 15.93 1.73 -13.59
CA ARG A 274 15.26 2.23 -14.79
C ARG A 274 14.73 1.09 -15.68
N GLN A 275 15.47 0.02 -15.84
CA GLN A 275 15.01 -1.17 -16.56
C GLN A 275 13.76 -1.75 -15.91
N LEU A 276 13.79 -2.02 -14.61
CA LEU A 276 12.65 -2.57 -13.87
C LEU A 276 11.45 -1.61 -13.88
N GLN A 277 11.66 -0.30 -13.72
CA GLN A 277 10.61 0.72 -13.78
C GLN A 277 9.93 0.73 -15.15
N THR A 278 10.71 0.73 -16.24
CA THR A 278 10.19 0.71 -17.61
C THR A 278 9.39 -0.57 -17.86
N ARG A 279 9.94 -1.73 -17.50
CA ARG A 279 9.25 -3.03 -17.64
C ARG A 279 7.95 -3.11 -16.84
N TYR A 280 7.94 -2.56 -15.64
CA TYR A 280 6.74 -2.50 -14.79
C TYR A 280 5.60 -1.75 -15.50
N TRP A 281 5.88 -0.56 -16.03
CA TRP A 281 4.86 0.26 -16.67
C TRP A 281 4.42 -0.30 -18.03
N GLU A 282 5.36 -0.74 -18.88
CA GLU A 282 5.06 -1.38 -20.17
C GLU A 282 4.14 -2.60 -20.00
N LYS A 283 4.48 -3.50 -19.10
CA LYS A 283 3.69 -4.70 -18.82
C LYS A 283 2.31 -4.36 -18.24
N ARG A 284 2.25 -3.38 -17.37
CA ARG A 284 0.98 -2.91 -16.79
C ARG A 284 0.07 -2.29 -17.85
N GLU A 285 0.60 -1.53 -18.78
CA GLU A 285 -0.15 -0.97 -19.92
C GLU A 285 -0.69 -2.05 -20.86
N GLN A 286 0.02 -3.17 -20.98
CA GLN A 286 -0.38 -4.33 -21.77
C GLN A 286 -1.41 -5.23 -21.06
N GLY A 287 -1.83 -4.89 -19.83
CA GLY A 287 -2.79 -5.67 -19.06
C GLY A 287 -2.20 -6.88 -18.33
N TRP A 288 -0.88 -6.94 -18.17
CA TRP A 288 -0.23 -7.99 -17.38
C TRP A 288 -0.71 -7.94 -15.93
N HIS A 289 -1.13 -9.09 -15.39
CA HIS A 289 -1.83 -9.23 -14.10
C HIS A 289 -3.04 -8.29 -13.96
N GLY A 290 -3.62 -7.91 -15.08
CA GLY A 290 -4.77 -7.01 -15.14
C GLY A 290 -6.09 -7.75 -15.04
N THR A 291 -7.03 -7.19 -14.27
CA THR A 291 -8.43 -7.64 -14.23
C THR A 291 -9.33 -6.50 -14.72
N ARG A 292 -10.11 -6.75 -15.76
CA ARG A 292 -10.96 -5.72 -16.36
C ARG A 292 -12.16 -5.39 -15.48
N ILE A 293 -12.42 -4.10 -15.30
CA ILE A 293 -13.57 -3.62 -14.51
C ILE A 293 -14.89 -4.07 -15.13
N ASP A 294 -15.03 -3.98 -16.46
CA ASP A 294 -16.25 -4.37 -17.15
C ASP A 294 -16.54 -5.88 -17.11
N GLU A 295 -15.53 -6.72 -16.96
CA GLU A 295 -15.71 -8.18 -16.77
C GLU A 295 -16.27 -8.49 -15.38
N ILE A 296 -15.79 -7.79 -14.34
CA ILE A 296 -16.33 -7.94 -12.98
C ILE A 296 -17.80 -7.52 -12.94
N LEU A 297 -18.14 -6.38 -13.54
CA LEU A 297 -19.50 -5.82 -13.48
C LEU A 297 -20.52 -6.51 -14.40
N LYS A 298 -20.06 -7.26 -15.42
CA LYS A 298 -20.95 -8.09 -16.28
C LYS A 298 -21.40 -9.39 -15.63
N SER A 299 -20.69 -9.85 -14.63
CA SER A 299 -20.98 -11.12 -13.92
C SER A 299 -21.27 -10.86 -12.43
N PRO A 300 -22.28 -10.00 -12.10
CA PRO A 300 -22.55 -9.67 -10.70
C PRO A 300 -22.98 -10.92 -9.93
N VAL A 301 -22.42 -11.08 -8.74
CA VAL A 301 -22.85 -12.10 -7.80
C VAL A 301 -24.31 -11.81 -7.41
N ARG A 302 -25.19 -12.77 -7.62
CA ARG A 302 -26.59 -12.64 -7.16
C ARG A 302 -26.56 -12.44 -5.64
N LYS A 303 -27.03 -11.28 -5.16
CA LYS A 303 -27.25 -11.06 -3.73
C LYS A 303 -28.07 -12.22 -3.20
N THR A 304 -27.46 -13.10 -2.42
CA THR A 304 -28.21 -14.06 -1.62
C THR A 304 -28.93 -13.23 -0.57
N GLY A 305 -30.25 -13.06 -0.79
CA GLY A 305 -31.07 -12.27 0.11
C GLY A 305 -30.97 -12.85 1.52
N THR A 306 -30.57 -12.02 2.45
CA THR A 306 -30.80 -12.24 3.86
C THR A 306 -32.29 -12.09 4.09
N ALA A 307 -32.97 -13.24 4.31
CA ALA A 307 -34.32 -13.28 4.85
C ALA A 307 -34.31 -12.86 6.32
#